data_16cca285112a223548caef416fea2835
#
_entry.id   16cca285112a223548caef416fea2835
#
_cell.length_a   1.000
_cell.length_b   1.000
_cell.length_c   1.000
_cell.angle_alpha   90.00
_cell.angle_beta   90.00
_cell.angle_gamma   90.00
#
_symmetry.space_group_name_H-M   'P 1'
#
loop_
_entity.id
_entity.type
_entity.pdbx_description
1 polymer ?
#
loop_
_entity_poly.entity_id
_entity_poly.type
_entity_poly.pdbx_seq_one_letter_code
_entity_poly.pdbx_strand_id
1 'polypeptide(L)'
;MNPYCLKAVKWRDGKGDIVRDFVNSCRKYGIMPGIYVGIRWNSLLGIHNFKAQGEGVFARNRQQWYKQMCEKMVEELCTRYGDLFLIWFDGGADDPEGDGPDVLPVVTKYQPDCLFYHNVQRADFRWGGSETGTVAYPCWSSFPQPYSHHKQSDSDEEHL
;
A
#
# COMPACT_ATOMS: atom_id res chain seq x y z
N MET A 1 -2.47 19.39 7.22
CA MET A 1 -3.64 18.49 7.37
C MET A 1 -4.21 18.26 5.97
N ASN A 2 -4.43 17.00 5.57
CA ASN A 2 -5.04 16.71 4.27
C ASN A 2 -6.52 17.09 4.33
N PRO A 3 -7.04 18.00 3.46
CA PRO A 3 -8.44 18.40 3.47
C PRO A 3 -9.42 17.28 3.12
N TYR A 4 -8.92 16.18 2.57
CA TYR A 4 -9.71 15.00 2.18
C TYR A 4 -9.64 13.85 3.20
N CYS A 5 -9.22 14.12 4.42
CA CYS A 5 -9.26 13.14 5.49
C CYS A 5 -10.59 13.19 6.27
N LEU A 6 -10.90 12.12 7.01
CA LEU A 6 -12.13 12.04 7.84
C LEU A 6 -12.27 13.17 8.85
N LYS A 7 -11.17 13.80 9.28
CA LYS A 7 -11.19 14.95 10.16
C LYS A 7 -11.74 16.23 9.51
N ALA A 8 -11.78 16.29 8.18
CA ALA A 8 -12.35 17.41 7.43
C ALA A 8 -13.87 17.31 7.29
N VAL A 9 -14.48 16.18 7.63
CA VAL A 9 -15.93 15.97 7.64
C VAL A 9 -16.46 15.93 9.07
N LYS A 10 -17.76 16.22 9.25
CA LYS A 10 -18.38 16.31 10.58
C LYS A 10 -18.60 14.95 11.29
N TRP A 11 -18.13 13.86 10.71
CA TRP A 11 -18.26 12.55 11.32
C TRP A 11 -17.51 12.47 12.66
N ARG A 12 -18.20 12.11 13.74
CA ARG A 12 -17.69 12.14 15.13
C ARG A 12 -17.02 13.47 15.50
N ASP A 13 -17.57 14.59 15.05
CA ASP A 13 -17.05 15.95 15.27
C ASP A 13 -15.57 16.12 14.80
N GLY A 14 -15.19 15.43 13.73
CA GLY A 14 -13.82 15.43 13.21
C GLY A 14 -12.81 14.66 14.08
N LYS A 15 -13.26 13.88 15.07
CA LYS A 15 -12.41 13.10 15.98
C LYS A 15 -12.39 11.59 15.65
N GLY A 16 -13.12 11.16 14.62
CA GLY A 16 -13.15 9.78 14.19
C GLY A 16 -11.79 9.28 13.66
N ASP A 17 -11.42 8.06 14.03
CA ASP A 17 -10.20 7.38 13.57
C ASP A 17 -10.53 5.90 13.31
N ILE A 18 -10.90 5.61 12.06
CA ILE A 18 -11.33 4.26 11.65
C ILE A 18 -10.18 3.25 11.82
N VAL A 19 -8.96 3.64 11.51
CA VAL A 19 -7.79 2.73 11.63
C VAL A 19 -7.56 2.37 13.09
N ARG A 20 -7.67 3.34 13.99
CA ARG A 20 -7.56 3.10 15.44
C ARG A 20 -8.67 2.20 15.96
N ASP A 21 -9.91 2.45 15.55
CA ASP A 21 -11.06 1.62 15.96
C ASP A 21 -10.87 0.17 15.48
N PHE A 22 -10.40 -0.02 14.24
CA PHE A 22 -10.08 -1.32 13.65
C PHE A 22 -8.97 -2.03 14.43
N VAL A 23 -7.81 -1.37 14.60
CA VAL A 23 -6.65 -1.96 15.28
C VAL A 23 -6.98 -2.32 16.74
N ASN A 24 -7.70 -1.45 17.44
CA ASN A 24 -8.15 -1.73 18.81
C ASN A 24 -9.10 -2.94 18.85
N SER A 25 -9.99 -3.06 17.87
CA SER A 25 -10.88 -4.21 17.75
C SER A 25 -10.12 -5.50 17.49
N CYS A 26 -9.14 -5.49 16.56
CA CYS A 26 -8.28 -6.62 16.32
C CYS A 26 -7.60 -7.10 17.60
N ARG A 27 -6.94 -6.19 18.31
CA ARG A 27 -6.24 -6.52 19.57
C ARG A 27 -7.17 -7.04 20.66
N LYS A 28 -8.37 -6.46 20.80
CA LYS A 28 -9.37 -6.92 21.76
C LYS A 28 -9.74 -8.40 21.55
N TYR A 29 -9.74 -8.86 20.31
CA TYR A 29 -10.12 -10.22 19.96
C TYR A 29 -8.93 -11.14 19.65
N GLY A 30 -7.71 -10.71 19.94
CA GLY A 30 -6.50 -11.50 19.69
C GLY A 30 -6.15 -11.67 18.20
N ILE A 31 -6.62 -10.77 17.35
CA ILE A 31 -6.35 -10.76 15.91
C ILE A 31 -5.21 -9.77 15.64
N MET A 32 -4.23 -10.19 14.87
CA MET A 32 -3.14 -9.31 14.42
C MET A 32 -3.64 -8.37 13.31
N PRO A 33 -3.46 -7.02 13.47
CA PRO A 33 -3.97 -6.07 12.48
C PRO A 33 -3.11 -6.02 11.24
N GLY A 34 -3.72 -6.16 10.06
CA GLY A 34 -3.11 -5.88 8.78
C GLY A 34 -3.81 -4.71 8.09
N ILE A 35 -3.07 -3.90 7.35
CA ILE A 35 -3.59 -2.70 6.68
C ILE A 35 -3.39 -2.82 5.17
N TYR A 36 -4.51 -2.68 4.44
CA TYR A 36 -4.50 -2.52 2.99
C TYR A 36 -4.28 -1.05 2.61
N VAL A 37 -3.36 -0.79 1.70
CA VAL A 37 -2.97 0.57 1.29
C VAL A 37 -2.98 0.66 -0.25
N GLY A 38 -3.92 1.41 -0.80
CA GLY A 38 -3.97 1.74 -2.22
C GLY A 38 -3.23 3.04 -2.50
N ILE A 39 -2.11 2.98 -3.21
CA ILE A 39 -1.35 4.17 -3.64
C ILE A 39 -1.19 4.28 -5.15
N ARG A 40 -1.45 3.22 -5.89
CA ARG A 40 -1.24 3.14 -7.35
C ARG A 40 -2.04 4.19 -8.14
N TRP A 41 -3.22 4.54 -7.63
CA TRP A 41 -4.10 5.55 -8.25
C TRP A 41 -4.51 6.62 -7.26
N ASN A 42 -4.60 7.86 -7.72
CA ASN A 42 -5.17 8.97 -6.97
C ASN A 42 -5.90 9.93 -7.92
N SER A 43 -7.21 9.79 -7.99
CA SER A 43 -8.05 10.59 -8.90
C SER A 43 -7.98 12.09 -8.60
N LEU A 44 -7.84 12.48 -7.31
CA LEU A 44 -7.74 13.88 -6.90
C LEU A 44 -6.49 14.56 -7.47
N LEU A 45 -5.36 13.87 -7.45
CA LEU A 45 -4.10 14.38 -7.97
C LEU A 45 -3.88 13.99 -9.45
N GLY A 46 -4.83 13.31 -10.08
CA GLY A 46 -4.69 12.81 -11.44
C GLY A 46 -3.51 11.86 -11.59
N ILE A 47 -3.32 10.97 -10.60
CA ILE A 47 -2.32 9.92 -10.64
C ILE A 47 -2.95 8.66 -11.21
N HIS A 48 -2.29 8.09 -12.19
CA HIS A 48 -2.64 6.81 -12.78
C HIS A 48 -1.39 5.95 -12.88
N ASN A 49 -1.43 4.76 -12.30
CA ASN A 49 -0.30 3.84 -12.28
C ASN A 49 0.99 4.53 -11.80
N PHE A 50 0.95 5.13 -10.61
CA PHE A 50 2.02 5.87 -9.94
C PHE A 50 2.48 7.18 -10.61
N LYS A 51 1.89 7.58 -11.74
CA LYS A 51 2.32 8.73 -12.52
C LYS A 51 1.24 9.79 -12.65
N ALA A 52 1.64 11.05 -12.47
CA ALA A 52 0.78 12.20 -12.72
C ALA A 52 0.49 12.32 -14.22
N GLN A 53 -0.78 12.41 -14.57
CA GLN A 53 -1.20 12.59 -15.95
C GLN A 53 -0.90 14.00 -16.44
N GLY A 54 -0.51 14.13 -17.72
CA GLY A 54 -0.14 15.39 -18.36
C GLY A 54 1.35 15.70 -18.28
N GLU A 55 1.72 16.90 -18.69
CA GLU A 55 3.10 17.33 -18.85
C GLU A 55 3.36 18.68 -18.16
N GLY A 56 4.64 19.07 -18.14
CA GLY A 56 5.08 20.39 -17.68
C GLY A 56 5.17 20.51 -16.17
N VAL A 57 5.29 21.74 -15.69
CA VAL A 57 5.55 22.08 -14.27
C VAL A 57 4.41 21.60 -13.39
N PHE A 58 3.18 21.71 -13.85
CA PHE A 58 2.01 21.34 -13.06
C PHE A 58 1.92 19.83 -12.81
N ALA A 59 2.22 19.01 -13.79
CA ALA A 59 2.28 17.56 -13.63
C ALA A 59 3.43 17.15 -12.68
N ARG A 60 4.61 17.76 -12.82
CA ARG A 60 5.75 17.53 -11.91
C ARG A 60 5.42 17.89 -10.45
N ASN A 61 4.74 19.00 -10.22
CA ASN A 61 4.34 19.40 -8.86
C ASN A 61 3.34 18.40 -8.26
N ARG A 62 2.35 17.92 -9.03
CA ARG A 62 1.41 16.90 -8.57
C ARG A 62 2.12 15.58 -8.25
N GLN A 63 3.10 15.18 -9.06
CA GLN A 63 3.92 14.00 -8.81
C GLN A 63 4.64 14.09 -7.47
N GLN A 64 5.27 15.22 -7.17
CA GLN A 64 5.95 15.44 -5.89
C GLN A 64 4.98 15.46 -4.70
N TRP A 65 3.83 16.12 -4.83
CA TRP A 65 2.81 16.12 -3.78
C TRP A 65 2.27 14.71 -3.51
N TYR A 66 2.05 13.95 -4.57
CA TYR A 66 1.62 12.56 -4.46
C TYR A 66 2.65 11.70 -3.70
N LYS A 67 3.93 11.75 -4.07
CA LYS A 67 5.01 11.04 -3.37
C LYS A 67 4.99 11.37 -1.87
N GLN A 68 5.08 12.65 -1.54
CA GLN A 68 5.09 13.11 -0.16
C GLN A 68 3.82 12.73 0.62
N MET A 69 2.67 12.77 -0.03
CA MET A 69 1.41 12.37 0.58
C MET A 69 1.41 10.87 0.91
N CYS A 70 1.83 10.01 -0.01
CA CYS A 70 1.88 8.57 0.21
C CYS A 70 2.89 8.19 1.30
N GLU A 71 4.11 8.74 1.24
CA GLU A 71 5.15 8.48 2.23
C GLU A 71 4.71 8.91 3.64
N LYS A 72 4.12 10.10 3.78
CA LYS A 72 3.59 10.58 5.06
C LYS A 72 2.39 9.78 5.55
N MET A 73 1.52 9.33 4.65
CA MET A 73 0.40 8.46 5.00
C MET A 73 0.90 7.11 5.55
N VAL A 74 1.88 6.51 4.89
CA VAL A 74 2.49 5.24 5.36
C VAL A 74 3.24 5.45 6.67
N GLU A 75 3.98 6.55 6.83
CA GLU A 75 4.62 6.91 8.10
C GLU A 75 3.58 7.05 9.23
N GLU A 76 2.46 7.71 8.97
CA GLU A 76 1.36 7.83 9.94
C GLU A 76 0.81 6.45 10.33
N LEU A 77 0.58 5.56 9.38
CA LEU A 77 0.12 4.20 9.65
C LEU A 77 1.14 3.41 10.49
N CYS A 78 2.41 3.52 10.17
CA CYS A 78 3.48 2.79 10.84
C CYS A 78 3.80 3.30 12.25
N THR A 79 3.49 4.58 12.56
CA THR A 79 3.90 5.21 13.83
C THR A 79 2.78 5.41 14.84
N ARG A 80 1.51 5.43 14.40
CA ARG A 80 0.40 5.83 15.28
C ARG A 80 -0.42 4.70 15.85
N TYR A 81 -0.34 3.51 15.28
CA TYR A 81 -1.28 2.43 15.58
C TYR A 81 -0.63 1.22 16.27
N GLY A 82 0.66 1.34 16.66
CA GLY A 82 1.46 0.25 17.23
C GLY A 82 1.78 -0.82 16.20
N ASP A 83 2.16 -2.01 16.65
CA ASP A 83 2.65 -3.08 15.79
C ASP A 83 1.58 -3.55 14.81
N LEU A 84 1.95 -3.60 13.54
CA LEU A 84 1.15 -4.12 12.44
C LEU A 84 1.72 -5.47 12.00
N PHE A 85 0.83 -6.41 11.69
CA PHE A 85 1.24 -7.71 11.17
C PHE A 85 1.58 -7.66 9.68
N LEU A 86 0.81 -6.86 8.92
CA LEU A 86 0.89 -6.80 7.47
C LEU A 86 0.59 -5.38 6.97
N ILE A 87 1.36 -4.91 6.00
CA ILE A 87 0.97 -3.82 5.12
C ILE A 87 0.92 -4.35 3.69
N TRP A 88 -0.28 -4.27 3.09
CA TRP A 88 -0.55 -4.74 1.74
C TRP A 88 -0.73 -3.54 0.80
N PHE A 89 0.19 -3.37 -0.13
CA PHE A 89 0.05 -2.38 -1.20
C PHE A 89 -0.57 -3.06 -2.42
N ASP A 90 -1.83 -2.72 -2.68
CA ASP A 90 -2.55 -3.25 -3.84
C ASP A 90 -1.98 -2.68 -5.14
N GLY A 91 -1.69 -3.57 -6.10
CA GLY A 91 -0.97 -3.22 -7.31
C GLY A 91 0.50 -2.84 -7.06
N GLY A 92 1.00 -3.13 -5.87
CA GLY A 92 2.37 -2.87 -5.45
C GLY A 92 2.63 -1.46 -4.91
N ALA A 93 3.81 -1.30 -4.31
CA ALA A 93 4.42 -0.01 -4.01
C ALA A 93 5.55 0.22 -5.03
N ASP A 94 5.45 1.29 -5.80
CA ASP A 94 6.32 1.55 -6.94
C ASP A 94 7.80 1.61 -6.56
N ASP A 95 8.65 1.39 -7.55
CA ASP A 95 10.09 1.54 -7.41
C ASP A 95 10.46 3.04 -7.23
N PRO A 96 11.25 3.40 -6.21
CA PRO A 96 11.69 4.77 -6.02
C PRO A 96 12.49 5.35 -7.19
N GLU A 97 13.16 4.52 -8.00
CA GLU A 97 13.82 4.96 -9.23
C GLU A 97 12.84 5.38 -10.32
N GLY A 98 11.59 4.98 -10.21
CA GLY A 98 10.51 5.25 -11.16
C GLY A 98 9.62 6.44 -10.82
N ASP A 99 10.06 7.46 -10.09
CA ASP A 99 9.25 8.63 -9.68
C ASP A 99 8.07 8.32 -8.73
N GLY A 100 7.86 7.09 -8.34
CA GLY A 100 6.85 6.67 -7.37
C GLY A 100 7.23 7.01 -5.91
N PRO A 101 6.33 6.79 -4.94
CA PRO A 101 6.64 6.96 -3.52
C PRO A 101 7.62 5.90 -3.02
N ASP A 102 8.57 6.27 -2.18
CA ASP A 102 9.51 5.35 -1.53
C ASP A 102 9.02 4.99 -0.12
N VAL A 103 8.17 3.99 -0.02
CA VAL A 103 7.53 3.60 1.24
C VAL A 103 8.24 2.44 1.96
N LEU A 104 9.08 1.66 1.30
CA LEU A 104 9.77 0.53 1.91
C LEU A 104 10.71 0.94 3.05
N PRO A 105 11.54 2.00 2.94
CA PRO A 105 12.36 2.46 4.06
C PRO A 105 11.54 2.90 5.27
N VAL A 106 10.36 3.49 5.04
CA VAL A 106 9.44 3.90 6.10
C VAL A 106 8.92 2.68 6.87
N VAL A 107 8.41 1.67 6.15
CA VAL A 107 7.92 0.44 6.77
C VAL A 107 9.05 -0.29 7.50
N THR A 108 10.21 -0.46 6.87
CA THR A 108 11.36 -1.15 7.47
C THR A 108 11.84 -0.46 8.76
N LYS A 109 11.80 0.87 8.78
CA LYS A 109 12.25 1.66 9.95
C LYS A 109 11.30 1.55 11.13
N TYR A 110 10.00 1.66 10.89
CA TYR A 110 9.01 1.79 11.96
C TYR A 110 8.26 0.50 12.28
N GLN A 111 8.28 -0.48 11.37
CA GLN A 111 7.59 -1.76 11.49
C GLN A 111 8.51 -2.89 10.97
N PRO A 112 9.66 -3.14 11.62
CA PRO A 112 10.66 -4.08 11.12
C PRO A 112 10.14 -5.53 11.00
N ASP A 113 9.20 -5.93 11.85
CA ASP A 113 8.63 -7.27 11.90
C ASP A 113 7.32 -7.40 11.09
N CYS A 114 6.89 -6.31 10.44
CA CYS A 114 5.69 -6.29 9.62
C CYS A 114 5.93 -7.00 8.28
N LEU A 115 5.00 -7.85 7.86
CA LEU A 115 5.00 -8.38 6.50
C LEU A 115 4.69 -7.24 5.50
N PHE A 116 5.54 -7.14 4.49
CA PHE A 116 5.42 -6.15 3.42
C PHE A 116 5.01 -6.83 2.10
N TYR A 117 3.94 -6.39 1.50
CA TYR A 117 3.50 -6.80 0.18
C TYR A 117 3.10 -5.58 -0.64
N HIS A 118 3.71 -5.30 -1.78
CA HIS A 118 5.02 -5.66 -2.31
C HIS A 118 5.59 -4.49 -3.12
N ASN A 119 6.87 -4.54 -3.45
CA ASN A 119 7.49 -3.75 -4.50
C ASN A 119 8.59 -4.59 -5.19
N VAL A 120 9.36 -3.97 -6.11
CA VAL A 120 10.46 -4.65 -6.83
C VAL A 120 11.61 -5.12 -5.93
N GLN A 121 11.72 -4.59 -4.71
CA GLN A 121 12.81 -4.88 -3.79
C GLN A 121 12.41 -5.90 -2.71
N ARG A 122 11.13 -5.94 -2.31
CA ARG A 122 10.65 -6.79 -1.22
C ARG A 122 9.22 -7.27 -1.43
N ALA A 123 9.01 -8.56 -1.27
CA ALA A 123 7.70 -9.15 -0.99
C ALA A 123 7.90 -10.35 -0.06
N ASP A 124 7.26 -10.32 1.08
CA ASP A 124 7.47 -11.32 2.12
C ASP A 124 6.62 -12.58 1.90
N PHE A 125 5.66 -12.52 1.03
CA PHE A 125 4.83 -13.66 0.63
C PHE A 125 4.32 -13.49 -0.81
N ARG A 126 3.80 -14.58 -1.37
CA ARG A 126 3.18 -14.60 -2.69
C ARG A 126 1.68 -14.46 -2.57
N TRP A 127 1.08 -13.61 -3.40
CA TRP A 127 -0.34 -13.64 -3.65
C TRP A 127 -0.65 -14.74 -4.67
N GLY A 128 -1.34 -15.79 -4.24
CA GLY A 128 -1.69 -16.94 -5.09
C GLY A 128 -3.15 -16.93 -5.55
N GLY A 129 -3.87 -15.83 -5.32
CA GLY A 129 -5.28 -15.69 -5.70
C GLY A 129 -5.48 -15.30 -7.17
N SER A 130 -6.73 -15.26 -7.58
CA SER A 130 -7.16 -14.69 -8.86
C SER A 130 -8.52 -14.00 -8.67
N GLU A 131 -8.87 -13.07 -9.55
CA GLU A 131 -10.17 -12.40 -9.53
C GLU A 131 -11.35 -13.37 -9.77
N THR A 132 -11.09 -14.51 -10.39
CA THR A 132 -12.09 -15.59 -10.55
C THR A 132 -12.31 -16.41 -9.29
N GLY A 133 -11.57 -16.14 -8.19
CA GLY A 133 -11.65 -16.89 -6.94
C GLY A 133 -11.03 -18.27 -6.99
N THR A 134 -10.23 -18.57 -8.01
CA THR A 134 -9.54 -19.86 -8.18
C THR A 134 -8.03 -19.68 -7.99
N VAL A 135 -7.37 -20.79 -7.63
CA VAL A 135 -5.92 -20.86 -7.49
C VAL A 135 -5.42 -22.05 -8.29
N ALA A 136 -4.38 -21.83 -9.11
CA ALA A 136 -3.77 -22.91 -9.87
C ALA A 136 -3.15 -23.96 -8.93
N TYR A 137 -3.33 -25.22 -9.24
CA TYR A 137 -2.70 -26.33 -8.51
C TYR A 137 -1.44 -26.83 -9.23
N PRO A 138 -0.32 -27.03 -8.52
CA PRO A 138 -0.09 -26.76 -7.10
C PRO A 138 0.16 -25.27 -6.84
N CYS A 139 -0.37 -24.74 -5.73
CA CYS A 139 -0.14 -23.37 -5.29
C CYS A 139 0.79 -23.35 -4.07
N TRP A 140 1.89 -22.66 -4.18
CA TRP A 140 2.86 -22.49 -3.11
C TRP A 140 2.94 -21.02 -2.71
N SER A 141 2.79 -20.74 -1.43
CA SER A 141 2.90 -19.38 -0.89
C SER A 141 4.35 -18.87 -0.73
N SER A 142 5.33 -19.74 -1.01
CA SER A 142 6.75 -19.40 -0.95
C SER A 142 7.33 -19.16 -2.35
N PHE A 143 8.37 -18.31 -2.44
CA PHE A 143 9.10 -18.09 -3.67
C PHE A 143 10.38 -18.91 -3.72
N PRO A 144 10.73 -19.53 -4.86
CA PRO A 144 12.08 -19.98 -5.08
C PRO A 144 13.03 -18.78 -5.16
N GLN A 145 14.20 -18.87 -4.54
CA GLN A 145 15.24 -17.85 -4.67
C GLN A 145 15.99 -17.97 -6.01
N PRO A 146 16.36 -16.87 -6.70
CA PRO A 146 16.06 -15.47 -6.37
C PRO A 146 14.63 -15.05 -6.75
N TYR A 147 14.08 -14.13 -6.00
CA TYR A 147 12.73 -13.60 -6.21
C TYR A 147 12.66 -12.66 -7.42
N SER A 148 11.70 -12.85 -8.32
CA SER A 148 11.41 -11.90 -9.41
C SER A 148 9.93 -11.48 -9.37
N HIS A 149 9.68 -10.23 -9.06
CA HIS A 149 8.35 -9.66 -8.87
C HIS A 149 7.44 -9.64 -10.09
N HIS A 150 8.03 -9.32 -11.25
CA HIS A 150 7.25 -8.82 -12.37
C HIS A 150 6.56 -9.88 -13.23
N LYS A 151 6.85 -11.16 -13.01
CA LYS A 151 6.34 -12.19 -13.95
C LYS A 151 5.08 -12.91 -13.48
N GLN A 152 4.54 -12.57 -12.32
CA GLN A 152 3.43 -13.34 -11.76
C GLN A 152 2.12 -12.57 -11.55
N SER A 153 2.16 -11.23 -11.40
CA SER A 153 0.94 -10.43 -11.39
C SER A 153 0.40 -10.15 -12.79
N ASP A 154 1.30 -10.11 -13.81
CA ASP A 154 0.89 -9.78 -15.18
C ASP A 154 0.36 -11.00 -15.97
N SER A 155 0.74 -12.24 -15.56
CA SER A 155 0.26 -13.44 -16.25
C SER A 155 -1.16 -13.84 -15.88
N ASP A 156 -1.67 -13.36 -14.74
CA ASP A 156 -3.04 -13.67 -14.29
C ASP A 156 -4.06 -12.63 -14.81
N GLU A 157 -3.62 -11.44 -15.26
CA GLU A 157 -4.47 -10.43 -15.90
C GLU A 157 -4.62 -10.61 -17.42
N GLU A 158 -3.73 -11.34 -18.09
CA GLU A 158 -3.77 -11.56 -19.55
C GLU A 158 -4.63 -12.77 -20.00
N HIS A 159 -5.26 -13.49 -19.06
CA HIS A 159 -6.09 -14.65 -19.36
C HIS A 159 -7.56 -14.46 -18.96
N LEU A 160 -8.08 -13.23 -19.10
CA LEU A 160 -9.54 -12.95 -19.06
C LEU A 160 -10.04 -12.50 -20.42
#